data_8fc7d9a3f742ae5fb45b3688156a3dcb
#
_entry.id   8fc7d9a3f742ae5fb45b3688156a3dcb
#
_cell.length_a   1.000
_cell.length_b   1.000
_cell.length_c   1.000
_cell.angle_alpha   90.00
_cell.angle_beta   90.00
_cell.angle_gamma   90.00
#
_symmetry.space_group_name_H-M   'P 1'
#
loop_
_entity.id
_entity.type
_entity.pdbx_description
1 polymer ?
#
loop_
_entity_poly.entity_id
_entity_poly.type
_entity_poly.pdbx_seq_one_letter_code
_entity_poly.pdbx_strand_id
1 'polypeptide(L)'
;MRRATLSLSLFAMAALISAAQPKPEFVFDLGFEYCFDNREFDAGGETFIESSTIHAARLTPAFGVALPVSDNVTHRILAGIDIFKDMGASPTSEDLQSSVNTGLFREMTLWYGLDASLPNSTLKACAGIFPRRFSVFGSSDTPSADMPGRDIPTLFISDALRFYDSNIEGILITSSRPGSYYEVSLDWLGLFGSRRREQFIVQSYGKGSILPWLSAGWVASLHHYANSFEYSGVVDDVTVSPFLSFSLDRLFPCLDRTALTFHYIQGIHQDRRNSTGLEPAFGGQATLEIRKRNIGVKNEIYYGMGQMPYYDVPGPDGLPYGSALYRGNPFYRISKGLDWKAPGMYDRLEFYYQPVVAGFLNLRLAACLHFTRNGFEGWQQKLCLVVNLDNFRIRNRS
;
A
#
# COMPACT_ATOMS: atom_id res chain seq x y z
N MET A 1 -32.66 -30.62 21.96
CA MET A 1 -31.25 -30.99 22.18
C MET A 1 -30.21 -30.01 21.59
N ARG A 2 -30.56 -28.91 20.92
CA ARG A 2 -29.60 -27.95 20.31
C ARG A 2 -29.21 -26.74 21.21
N ARG A 3 -29.83 -26.55 22.36
CA ARG A 3 -29.48 -25.43 23.28
C ARG A 3 -28.43 -25.78 24.35
N ALA A 4 -28.15 -27.05 24.56
CA ALA A 4 -27.16 -27.47 25.57
C ALA A 4 -25.70 -27.45 25.07
N THR A 5 -25.49 -27.53 23.78
CA THR A 5 -24.14 -27.55 23.19
C THR A 5 -23.50 -26.14 23.08
N LEU A 6 -24.31 -25.08 23.01
CA LEU A 6 -23.78 -23.71 22.98
C LEU A 6 -23.30 -23.23 24.33
N SER A 7 -23.97 -23.69 25.41
CA SER A 7 -23.61 -23.34 26.78
C SER A 7 -22.32 -24.02 27.26
N LEU A 8 -22.02 -25.22 26.77
CA LEU A 8 -20.80 -25.93 27.14
C LEU A 8 -19.54 -25.33 26.47
N SER A 9 -19.65 -24.81 25.24
CA SER A 9 -18.54 -24.13 24.57
C SER A 9 -18.21 -22.77 25.17
N LEU A 10 -19.20 -22.02 25.67
CA LEU A 10 -18.97 -20.78 26.40
C LEU A 10 -18.38 -21.03 27.82
N PHE A 11 -18.78 -22.10 28.50
CA PHE A 11 -18.18 -22.48 29.78
C PHE A 11 -16.76 -23.04 29.64
N ALA A 12 -16.46 -23.80 28.60
CA ALA A 12 -15.11 -24.25 28.29
C ALA A 12 -14.17 -23.09 27.90
N MET A 13 -14.67 -22.06 27.24
CA MET A 13 -13.94 -20.83 26.98
C MET A 13 -13.72 -20.00 28.26
N ALA A 14 -14.66 -19.98 29.17
CA ALA A 14 -14.51 -19.31 30.48
C ALA A 14 -13.60 -20.07 31.48
N ALA A 15 -13.52 -21.38 31.38
CA ALA A 15 -12.66 -22.22 32.25
C ALA A 15 -11.17 -22.17 31.86
N LEU A 16 -10.82 -21.78 30.61
CA LEU A 16 -9.44 -21.54 30.16
C LEU A 16 -8.86 -20.20 30.68
N ILE A 17 -9.65 -19.35 31.32
CA ILE A 17 -9.25 -18.03 31.84
C ILE A 17 -8.69 -18.11 33.28
N SER A 18 -8.62 -19.29 33.91
CA SER A 18 -8.16 -19.46 35.31
C SER A 18 -6.64 -19.68 35.48
N ALA A 19 -5.83 -19.61 34.46
CA ALA A 19 -4.37 -19.47 34.59
C ALA A 19 -4.06 -17.99 34.84
N ALA A 20 -3.12 -17.66 35.71
CA ALA A 20 -2.73 -16.35 36.23
C ALA A 20 -3.11 -15.22 35.26
N GLN A 21 -4.04 -14.34 35.69
CA GLN A 21 -4.56 -13.29 34.77
C GLN A 21 -3.39 -12.54 34.15
N PRO A 22 -3.30 -12.48 32.81
CA PRO A 22 -2.23 -11.78 32.13
C PRO A 22 -2.23 -10.31 32.56
N LYS A 23 -1.07 -9.79 32.95
CA LYS A 23 -0.97 -8.39 33.37
C LYS A 23 -1.02 -7.50 32.14
N PRO A 24 -1.94 -6.53 32.10
CA PRO A 24 -1.96 -5.55 31.02
C PRO A 24 -0.67 -4.75 30.99
N GLU A 25 -0.14 -4.51 29.80
CA GLU A 25 1.05 -3.71 29.58
C GLU A 25 0.68 -2.46 28.75
N PHE A 26 1.23 -1.31 29.14
CA PHE A 26 1.09 -0.10 28.32
C PHE A 26 1.86 -0.26 26.99
N VAL A 27 1.19 0.07 25.89
CA VAL A 27 1.80 0.07 24.55
C VAL A 27 1.52 1.38 23.86
N PHE A 28 2.47 1.77 23.00
CA PHE A 28 2.32 2.92 22.13
C PHE A 28 2.86 2.62 20.74
N ASP A 29 2.35 3.37 19.76
CA ASP A 29 2.79 3.43 18.38
C ASP A 29 2.84 4.89 17.96
N LEU A 30 4.00 5.36 17.51
CA LEU A 30 4.21 6.73 17.07
C LEU A 30 4.84 6.71 15.68
N GLY A 31 4.09 7.15 14.69
CA GLY A 31 4.59 7.40 13.34
C GLY A 31 4.75 8.90 13.10
N PHE A 32 5.88 9.31 12.56
CA PHE A 32 6.05 10.63 11.96
C PHE A 32 6.56 10.45 10.53
N GLU A 33 5.95 11.17 9.60
CA GLU A 33 6.34 11.18 8.20
C GLU A 33 6.39 12.63 7.70
N TYR A 34 7.50 12.97 7.06
CA TYR A 34 7.63 14.19 6.28
C TYR A 34 7.91 13.82 4.84
N CYS A 35 7.14 14.38 3.92
CA CYS A 35 7.26 14.15 2.48
C CYS A 35 7.38 15.49 1.74
N PHE A 36 8.43 15.57 0.93
CA PHE A 36 8.55 16.52 -0.15
C PHE A 36 8.69 15.72 -1.43
N ASP A 37 7.73 15.85 -2.36
CA ASP A 37 7.69 15.16 -3.63
C ASP A 37 7.28 16.15 -4.72
N ASN A 38 8.28 16.72 -5.39
CA ASN A 38 8.08 17.64 -6.48
C ASN A 38 8.03 16.88 -7.80
N ARG A 39 6.93 17.00 -8.52
CA ARG A 39 6.63 16.32 -9.77
C ARG A 39 6.51 17.34 -10.88
N GLU A 40 7.38 17.24 -11.86
CA GLU A 40 7.39 18.09 -13.02
C GLU A 40 7.24 17.25 -14.28
N PHE A 41 6.04 17.27 -14.83
CA PHE A 41 5.67 16.59 -16.06
C PHE A 41 5.39 17.61 -17.15
N ASP A 42 5.59 17.24 -18.40
CA ASP A 42 5.37 18.12 -19.54
C ASP A 42 3.87 18.44 -19.69
N ALA A 43 3.48 19.66 -19.33
CA ALA A 43 2.10 20.12 -19.43
C ALA A 43 1.61 20.34 -20.87
N GLY A 44 2.51 20.41 -21.83
CA GLY A 44 2.20 20.60 -23.26
C GLY A 44 2.15 19.31 -24.05
N GLY A 45 2.59 18.21 -23.47
CA GLY A 45 2.70 16.92 -24.13
C GLY A 45 1.48 16.02 -23.98
N GLU A 46 1.66 14.79 -24.35
CA GLU A 46 0.68 13.72 -24.18
C GLU A 46 0.61 13.18 -22.76
N THR A 47 1.30 13.82 -21.79
CA THR A 47 1.26 13.44 -20.39
C THR A 47 -0.14 13.62 -19.84
N PHE A 48 -0.59 12.58 -19.19
CA PHE A 48 -1.88 12.51 -18.52
C PHE A 48 -1.77 12.64 -16.99
N ILE A 49 -0.59 13.04 -16.52
CA ILE A 49 -0.32 13.32 -15.10
C ILE A 49 0.07 14.77 -14.98
N GLU A 50 -0.65 15.50 -14.14
CA GLU A 50 -0.37 16.90 -13.87
C GLU A 50 0.86 17.06 -12.96
N SER A 51 1.61 18.13 -13.20
CA SER A 51 2.66 18.57 -12.29
C SER A 51 2.05 18.93 -10.93
N SER A 52 2.68 18.49 -9.85
CA SER A 52 2.21 18.76 -8.49
C SER A 52 3.35 18.63 -7.49
N THR A 53 3.22 19.31 -6.36
CA THR A 53 4.17 19.16 -5.26
C THR A 53 3.44 18.69 -4.02
N ILE A 54 3.86 17.56 -3.47
CA ILE A 54 3.49 17.14 -2.12
C ILE A 54 4.55 17.73 -1.18
N HIS A 55 4.13 18.57 -0.24
CA HIS A 55 5.02 19.10 0.78
C HIS A 55 4.25 19.12 2.10
N ALA A 56 4.37 18.05 2.86
CA ALA A 56 3.53 17.84 4.01
C ALA A 56 4.22 17.03 5.12
N ALA A 57 3.68 17.13 6.30
CA ALA A 57 4.05 16.33 7.46
C ALA A 57 2.83 15.65 8.08
N ARG A 58 3.06 14.49 8.62
CA ARG A 58 2.07 13.68 9.31
C ARG A 58 2.63 13.16 10.63
N LEU A 59 1.77 13.12 11.65
CA LEU A 59 2.08 12.53 12.95
C LEU A 59 0.91 11.64 13.38
N THR A 60 1.20 10.38 13.67
CA THR A 60 0.19 9.37 14.05
C THR A 60 0.51 8.74 15.40
N PRO A 61 0.25 9.43 16.53
CA PRO A 61 0.40 8.85 17.86
C PRO A 61 -0.80 7.96 18.18
N ALA A 62 -0.52 6.76 18.73
CA ALA A 62 -1.53 5.86 19.28
C ALA A 62 -1.03 5.27 20.60
N PHE A 63 -1.94 5.11 21.54
CA PHE A 63 -1.66 4.57 22.87
C PHE A 63 -2.68 3.49 23.21
N GLY A 64 -2.28 2.53 24.02
CA GLY A 64 -3.18 1.45 24.37
C GLY A 64 -2.63 0.46 25.36
N VAL A 65 -3.23 -0.71 25.32
CA VAL A 65 -2.94 -1.81 26.25
C VAL A 65 -2.69 -3.09 25.46
N ALA A 66 -1.63 -3.79 25.80
CA ALA A 66 -1.38 -5.16 25.39
C ALA A 66 -1.71 -6.14 26.50
N LEU A 67 -2.26 -7.28 26.13
CA LEU A 67 -2.61 -8.38 27.00
C LEU A 67 -1.92 -9.66 26.50
N PRO A 68 -0.72 -10.01 27.02
CA PRO A 68 -0.08 -11.26 26.71
C PRO A 68 -0.83 -12.41 27.40
N VAL A 69 -1.61 -13.18 26.64
CA VAL A 69 -2.39 -14.32 27.18
C VAL A 69 -1.55 -15.59 27.29
N SER A 70 -0.42 -15.64 26.59
CA SER A 70 0.62 -16.66 26.71
C SER A 70 1.95 -16.10 26.21
N ASP A 71 3.05 -16.85 26.36
CA ASP A 71 4.36 -16.47 25.85
C ASP A 71 4.38 -16.24 24.33
N ASN A 72 3.40 -16.83 23.63
CA ASN A 72 3.33 -16.82 22.17
C ASN A 72 2.17 -15.99 21.62
N VAL A 73 1.25 -15.51 22.44
CA VAL A 73 0.04 -14.80 21.97
C VAL A 73 -0.17 -13.53 22.77
N THR A 74 -0.23 -12.42 22.06
CA THR A 74 -0.51 -11.09 22.62
C THR A 74 -1.64 -10.41 21.86
N HIS A 75 -2.61 -9.93 22.59
CA HIS A 75 -3.68 -9.07 22.08
C HIS A 75 -3.37 -7.62 22.41
N ARG A 76 -3.79 -6.68 21.56
CA ARG A 76 -3.62 -5.24 21.78
C ARG A 76 -4.87 -4.48 21.36
N ILE A 77 -5.14 -3.39 22.07
CA ILE A 77 -6.12 -2.38 21.65
C ILE A 77 -5.42 -1.03 21.78
N LEU A 78 -5.39 -0.28 20.70
CA LEU A 78 -4.81 1.07 20.67
C LEU A 78 -5.82 2.06 20.09
N ALA A 79 -5.80 3.26 20.64
CA ALA A 79 -6.53 4.41 20.13
C ALA A 79 -5.54 5.54 19.84
N GLY A 80 -5.76 6.29 18.79
CA GLY A 80 -4.85 7.35 18.35
C GLY A 80 -5.52 8.36 17.44
N ILE A 81 -4.71 9.20 16.86
CA ILE A 81 -5.15 10.25 15.92
C ILE A 81 -4.18 10.35 14.75
N ASP A 82 -4.69 10.75 13.59
CA ASP A 82 -3.91 11.14 12.41
C ASP A 82 -3.90 12.67 12.30
N ILE A 83 -2.73 13.27 12.53
CA ILE A 83 -2.48 14.70 12.40
C ILE A 83 -1.72 14.92 11.11
N PHE A 84 -2.30 15.72 10.23
CA PHE A 84 -1.73 15.99 8.91
C PHE A 84 -1.70 17.47 8.60
N LYS A 85 -0.61 17.95 8.01
CA LYS A 85 -0.45 19.32 7.61
C LYS A 85 0.30 19.45 6.29
N ASP A 86 -0.38 19.97 5.25
CA ASP A 86 0.27 20.45 4.04
C ASP A 86 1.03 21.76 4.33
N MET A 87 2.29 21.81 3.91
CA MET A 87 3.13 23.01 4.03
C MET A 87 2.75 24.00 2.92
N GLY A 88 2.69 25.28 3.27
CA GLY A 88 2.34 26.34 2.32
C GLY A 88 0.85 26.48 2.02
N ALA A 89 0.00 25.55 2.43
CA ALA A 89 -1.44 25.70 2.32
C ALA A 89 -1.91 26.81 3.28
N SER A 90 -2.45 27.89 2.72
CA SER A 90 -3.10 28.95 3.50
C SER A 90 -4.59 28.68 3.60
N PRO A 91 -5.20 28.78 4.80
CA PRO A 91 -6.65 28.66 4.94
C PRO A 91 -7.43 29.78 4.23
N THR A 92 -6.75 30.82 3.76
CA THR A 92 -7.36 31.99 3.09
C THR A 92 -7.28 31.95 1.56
N SER A 93 -6.64 30.95 0.94
CA SER A 93 -6.64 30.86 -0.52
C SER A 93 -7.92 30.17 -1.01
N GLU A 94 -8.77 30.90 -1.70
CA GLU A 94 -10.06 30.41 -2.23
C GLU A 94 -9.87 29.25 -3.22
N ASP A 95 -8.76 29.19 -3.94
CA ASP A 95 -8.46 28.19 -4.95
C ASP A 95 -8.12 26.81 -4.36
N LEU A 96 -7.74 26.73 -3.09
CA LEU A 96 -7.40 25.48 -2.41
C LEU A 96 -8.55 24.88 -1.59
N GLN A 97 -9.67 25.59 -1.46
CA GLN A 97 -10.82 25.14 -0.65
C GLN A 97 -11.55 23.94 -1.23
N SER A 98 -11.39 23.63 -2.50
CA SER A 98 -12.19 22.60 -3.15
C SER A 98 -11.64 21.17 -3.04
N SER A 99 -10.37 20.98 -2.70
CA SER A 99 -9.76 19.65 -2.76
C SER A 99 -8.92 19.23 -1.55
N VAL A 100 -8.52 20.16 -0.69
CA VAL A 100 -7.67 19.83 0.46
C VAL A 100 -8.43 20.06 1.75
N ASN A 101 -8.64 18.99 2.50
CA ASN A 101 -9.17 19.08 3.85
C ASN A 101 -8.12 19.77 4.72
N THR A 102 -8.25 21.08 4.94
CA THR A 102 -7.31 21.91 5.69
C THR A 102 -7.32 21.66 7.20
N GLY A 103 -8.13 20.71 7.65
CA GLY A 103 -8.18 20.28 9.05
C GLY A 103 -6.87 19.62 9.48
N LEU A 104 -6.35 20.04 10.64
CA LEU A 104 -5.16 19.43 11.25
C LEU A 104 -5.38 17.96 11.58
N PHE A 105 -6.59 17.59 11.98
CA PHE A 105 -6.99 16.22 12.29
C PHE A 105 -7.65 15.59 11.06
N ARG A 106 -7.09 14.47 10.58
CA ARG A 106 -7.66 13.68 9.49
C ARG A 106 -8.72 12.74 10.01
N GLU A 107 -8.33 11.89 10.97
CA GLU A 107 -9.22 10.89 11.55
C GLU A 107 -8.74 10.42 12.92
N MET A 108 -9.62 9.73 13.63
CA MET A 108 -9.28 8.96 14.82
C MET A 108 -8.95 7.54 14.42
N THR A 109 -7.90 6.98 15.00
CA THR A 109 -7.56 5.57 14.83
C THR A 109 -8.00 4.78 16.06
N LEU A 110 -8.58 3.61 15.84
CA LEU A 110 -8.96 2.65 16.89
C LEU A 110 -8.83 1.26 16.32
N TRP A 111 -7.94 0.46 16.87
CA TRP A 111 -7.70 -0.85 16.32
C TRP A 111 -7.34 -1.91 17.35
N TYR A 112 -7.73 -3.11 17.03
CA TYR A 112 -7.32 -4.32 17.71
C TYR A 112 -6.19 -4.99 16.94
N GLY A 113 -5.20 -5.50 17.67
CA GLY A 113 -4.07 -6.27 17.12
C GLY A 113 -3.90 -7.61 17.81
N LEU A 114 -3.55 -8.61 17.04
CA LEU A 114 -3.17 -9.95 17.50
C LEU A 114 -1.79 -10.27 16.96
N ASP A 115 -0.87 -10.68 17.84
CA ASP A 115 0.39 -11.32 17.48
C ASP A 115 0.40 -12.74 18.03
N ALA A 116 0.69 -13.70 17.15
CA ALA A 116 0.86 -15.09 17.53
C ALA A 116 2.19 -15.62 16.96
N SER A 117 3.10 -16.01 17.86
CA SER A 117 4.36 -16.65 17.51
C SER A 117 4.19 -18.17 17.57
N LEU A 118 4.31 -18.81 16.43
CA LEU A 118 4.28 -20.26 16.27
C LEU A 118 5.71 -20.79 16.10
N PRO A 119 5.99 -22.08 16.29
CA PRO A 119 7.37 -22.60 16.25
C PRO A 119 8.18 -22.23 14.99
N ASN A 120 7.51 -22.13 13.83
CA ASN A 120 8.15 -21.82 12.54
C ASN A 120 7.47 -20.67 11.79
N SER A 121 6.58 -19.92 12.44
CA SER A 121 5.87 -18.82 11.77
C SER A 121 5.37 -17.79 12.78
N THR A 122 5.15 -16.58 12.29
CA THR A 122 4.40 -15.57 13.03
C THR A 122 3.11 -15.26 12.29
N LEU A 123 2.03 -15.13 13.02
CA LEU A 123 0.75 -14.65 12.53
C LEU A 123 0.43 -13.33 13.19
N LYS A 124 0.07 -12.31 12.40
CA LYS A 124 -0.41 -11.04 12.93
C LYS A 124 -1.73 -10.70 12.28
N ALA A 125 -2.64 -10.13 13.07
CA ALA A 125 -3.88 -9.59 12.57
C ALA A 125 -4.14 -8.21 13.18
N CYS A 126 -4.71 -7.30 12.38
CA CYS A 126 -5.22 -6.02 12.82
C CYS A 126 -6.65 -5.87 12.32
N ALA A 127 -7.50 -5.23 13.13
CA ALA A 127 -8.88 -4.92 12.76
C ALA A 127 -9.30 -3.57 13.34
N GLY A 128 -9.93 -2.73 12.53
CA GLY A 128 -10.35 -1.37 12.87
C GLY A 128 -9.74 -0.33 11.94
N ILE A 129 -9.40 0.85 12.46
CA ILE A 129 -8.72 1.92 11.74
C ILE A 129 -7.28 1.96 12.23
N PHE A 130 -6.35 1.48 11.42
CA PHE A 130 -4.93 1.32 11.80
C PHE A 130 -3.98 1.76 10.69
N PRO A 131 -2.70 2.10 11.03
CA PRO A 131 -1.74 2.59 10.05
C PRO A 131 -1.48 1.61 8.90
N ARG A 132 -1.60 2.10 7.67
CA ARG A 132 -1.31 1.34 6.43
C ARG A 132 0.13 0.84 6.38
N ARG A 133 1.09 1.47 7.08
CA ARG A 133 2.48 1.00 7.17
C ARG A 133 2.64 -0.39 7.80
N PHE A 134 1.58 -0.95 8.40
CA PHE A 134 1.59 -2.35 8.87
C PHE A 134 1.43 -3.34 7.72
N SER A 135 0.88 -2.90 6.58
CA SER A 135 0.77 -3.64 5.33
C SER A 135 1.98 -3.40 4.44
N VAL A 136 2.33 -4.38 3.62
CA VAL A 136 3.36 -4.23 2.57
C VAL A 136 2.95 -3.19 1.51
N PHE A 137 1.66 -2.93 1.33
CA PHE A 137 1.17 -1.89 0.42
C PHE A 137 1.36 -0.47 0.98
N GLY A 138 1.60 -0.32 2.28
CA GLY A 138 1.89 0.96 2.92
C GLY A 138 3.37 1.22 3.19
N SER A 139 4.19 0.19 3.18
CA SER A 139 5.62 0.28 3.52
C SER A 139 6.48 0.47 2.26
N SER A 140 6.54 1.68 1.71
CA SER A 140 7.22 1.88 0.43
C SER A 140 8.74 1.91 0.49
N ASP A 141 9.33 2.42 1.55
CA ASP A 141 10.71 2.90 1.50
C ASP A 141 11.57 2.49 2.71
N THR A 142 11.25 1.36 3.34
CA THR A 142 12.06 0.88 4.47
C THR A 142 13.42 0.34 4.02
N PRO A 143 14.51 0.63 4.78
CA PRO A 143 15.88 0.32 4.38
C PRO A 143 16.21 -1.17 4.34
N SER A 144 15.40 -2.03 4.95
CA SER A 144 15.71 -3.45 5.04
C SER A 144 15.65 -4.13 3.69
N ALA A 145 16.77 -4.73 3.28
CA ALA A 145 16.88 -5.45 2.01
C ALA A 145 15.91 -6.62 1.89
N ASP A 146 15.49 -7.18 3.01
CA ASP A 146 14.68 -8.40 3.08
C ASP A 146 13.19 -8.13 3.39
N MET A 147 12.77 -6.85 3.42
CA MET A 147 11.36 -6.55 3.66
C MET A 147 10.48 -7.02 2.50
N PRO A 148 9.38 -7.71 2.81
CA PRO A 148 8.38 -8.04 1.82
C PRO A 148 7.77 -6.75 1.24
N GLY A 149 7.25 -6.82 0.00
CA GLY A 149 6.57 -5.69 -0.64
C GLY A 149 7.44 -4.81 -1.55
N ARG A 150 8.77 -4.96 -1.55
CA ARG A 150 9.66 -4.22 -2.48
C ARG A 150 9.41 -4.56 -3.96
N ASP A 151 8.83 -5.73 -4.19
CA ASP A 151 8.50 -6.23 -5.53
C ASP A 151 7.13 -5.72 -6.03
N ILE A 152 6.38 -4.97 -5.22
CA ILE A 152 5.04 -4.50 -5.60
C ILE A 152 5.18 -3.40 -6.66
N PRO A 153 4.61 -3.59 -7.87
CA PRO A 153 4.55 -2.55 -8.88
C PRO A 153 3.78 -1.32 -8.39
N THR A 154 4.20 -0.13 -8.81
CA THR A 154 3.48 1.11 -8.49
C THR A 154 2.08 1.19 -9.12
N LEU A 155 1.72 0.22 -9.95
CA LEU A 155 0.36 -0.02 -10.43
C LEU A 155 -0.65 -0.27 -9.30
N PHE A 156 -0.26 -0.96 -8.22
CA PHE A 156 -1.17 -1.35 -7.16
C PHE A 156 -1.43 -0.24 -6.14
N ILE A 157 -0.46 0.62 -5.93
CA ILE A 157 -0.58 1.81 -5.08
C ILE A 157 0.48 2.85 -5.46
N SER A 158 0.04 4.08 -5.71
CA SER A 158 0.94 5.19 -6.02
C SER A 158 1.62 5.74 -4.76
N ASP A 159 2.77 6.38 -4.95
CA ASP A 159 3.50 7.04 -3.86
C ASP A 159 2.67 8.12 -3.17
N ALA A 160 1.90 8.90 -3.95
CA ALA A 160 1.00 9.92 -3.41
C ALA A 160 -0.06 9.33 -2.50
N LEU A 161 -0.68 8.24 -2.94
CA LEU A 161 -1.76 7.63 -2.20
C LEU A 161 -1.28 6.99 -0.90
N ARG A 162 -0.11 6.37 -0.91
CA ARG A 162 0.54 5.85 0.32
C ARG A 162 0.68 6.93 1.38
N PHE A 163 1.00 8.14 0.94
CA PHE A 163 1.18 9.29 1.82
C PHE A 163 -0.16 9.89 2.26
N TYR A 164 -1.10 10.13 1.33
CA TYR A 164 -2.37 10.79 1.64
C TYR A 164 -3.38 9.88 2.33
N ASP A 165 -3.41 8.60 2.00
CA ASP A 165 -4.27 7.57 2.60
C ASP A 165 -3.42 6.63 3.47
N SER A 166 -3.12 7.08 4.68
CA SER A 166 -2.15 6.46 5.58
C SER A 166 -2.72 5.38 6.47
N ASN A 167 -4.03 5.21 6.50
CA ASN A 167 -4.70 4.23 7.33
C ASN A 167 -5.46 3.20 6.49
N ILE A 168 -5.69 2.04 7.06
CA ILE A 168 -6.60 1.00 6.58
C ILE A 168 -7.80 1.00 7.51
N GLU A 169 -9.00 1.13 6.94
CA GLU A 169 -10.27 1.00 7.65
C GLU A 169 -10.83 -0.42 7.44
N GLY A 170 -10.35 -1.40 8.20
CA GLY A 170 -10.76 -2.77 7.92
C GLY A 170 -9.97 -3.84 8.64
N ILE A 171 -9.42 -4.79 7.88
CA ILE A 171 -8.73 -5.97 8.41
C ILE A 171 -7.43 -6.19 7.66
N LEU A 172 -6.38 -6.56 8.39
CA LEU A 172 -5.10 -7.02 7.87
C LEU A 172 -4.73 -8.33 8.55
N ILE A 173 -4.34 -9.33 7.78
CA ILE A 173 -3.79 -10.59 8.28
C ILE A 173 -2.48 -10.84 7.58
N THR A 174 -1.42 -11.09 8.35
CA THR A 174 -0.09 -11.41 7.81
C THR A 174 0.44 -12.69 8.42
N SER A 175 1.15 -13.46 7.63
CA SER A 175 1.87 -14.66 8.09
C SER A 175 3.28 -14.63 7.53
N SER A 176 4.28 -14.79 8.40
CA SER A 176 5.67 -14.86 7.99
C SER A 176 6.33 -16.14 8.50
N ARG A 177 7.20 -16.71 7.67
CA ARG A 177 8.06 -17.86 7.96
C ARG A 177 9.46 -17.58 7.41
N PRO A 178 10.50 -18.28 7.84
CA PRO A 178 11.79 -18.21 7.16
C PRO A 178 11.64 -18.42 5.65
N GLY A 179 11.99 -17.40 4.86
CA GLY A 179 11.91 -17.44 3.40
C GLY A 179 10.52 -17.25 2.79
N SER A 180 9.46 -16.99 3.57
CA SER A 180 8.14 -16.71 2.99
C SER A 180 7.34 -15.70 3.81
N TYR A 181 6.50 -14.93 3.10
CA TYR A 181 5.59 -13.94 3.67
C TYR A 181 4.28 -13.93 2.89
N TYR A 182 3.17 -13.82 3.60
CA TYR A 182 1.83 -13.76 3.04
C TYR A 182 1.02 -12.69 3.75
N GLU A 183 0.22 -11.95 2.99
CA GLU A 183 -0.63 -10.88 3.48
C GLU A 183 -1.94 -10.83 2.72
N VAL A 184 -3.02 -10.55 3.46
CA VAL A 184 -4.33 -10.16 2.92
C VAL A 184 -4.85 -9.00 3.73
N SER A 185 -5.35 -7.97 3.04
CA SER A 185 -6.03 -6.84 3.65
C SER A 185 -7.37 -6.57 2.98
N LEU A 186 -8.31 -6.10 3.76
CA LEU A 186 -9.57 -5.48 3.34
C LEU A 186 -9.55 -4.05 3.86
N ASP A 187 -9.77 -3.08 2.98
CA ASP A 187 -9.80 -1.66 3.28
C ASP A 187 -11.13 -1.07 2.78
N TRP A 188 -11.92 -0.51 3.68
CA TRP A 188 -13.22 0.05 3.39
C TRP A 188 -13.09 1.55 3.12
N LEU A 189 -13.21 1.94 1.86
CA LEU A 189 -12.92 3.31 1.39
C LEU A 189 -14.12 4.24 1.42
N GLY A 190 -15.32 3.70 1.49
CA GLY A 190 -16.53 4.49 1.50
C GLY A 190 -17.77 3.71 1.87
N LEU A 191 -18.60 4.27 2.74
CA LEU A 191 -19.91 3.71 3.10
C LEU A 191 -20.98 4.20 2.11
N PHE A 192 -21.96 3.36 1.86
CA PHE A 192 -23.15 3.69 1.08
C PHE A 192 -23.88 4.92 1.65
N GLY A 193 -24.19 5.91 0.83
CA GLY A 193 -24.84 7.14 1.24
C GLY A 193 -25.56 7.83 0.08
N SER A 194 -26.06 9.06 0.29
CA SER A 194 -26.81 9.79 -0.74
C SER A 194 -25.98 9.98 -2.01
N ARG A 195 -24.81 10.56 -1.91
CA ARG A 195 -23.86 10.77 -3.01
C ARG A 195 -22.61 9.92 -2.88
N ARG A 196 -22.24 9.56 -1.64
CA ARG A 196 -21.06 8.73 -1.39
C ARG A 196 -21.34 7.32 -1.83
N ARG A 197 -20.46 6.80 -2.70
CA ARG A 197 -20.52 5.45 -3.23
C ARG A 197 -19.87 4.48 -2.24
N GLU A 198 -20.46 3.31 -2.10
CA GLU A 198 -19.84 2.22 -1.36
C GLU A 198 -18.62 1.71 -2.11
N GLN A 199 -17.50 1.57 -1.43
CA GLN A 199 -16.27 1.07 -2.03
C GLN A 199 -15.38 0.40 -1.00
N PHE A 200 -14.76 -0.68 -1.43
CA PHE A 200 -13.72 -1.36 -0.67
C PHE A 200 -12.67 -1.95 -1.61
N ILE A 201 -11.49 -2.15 -1.06
CA ILE A 201 -10.41 -2.80 -1.75
C ILE A 201 -9.92 -4.00 -0.94
N VAL A 202 -9.75 -5.15 -1.63
CA VAL A 202 -9.06 -6.31 -1.08
C VAL A 202 -7.71 -6.41 -1.75
N GLN A 203 -6.64 -6.43 -0.98
CA GLN A 203 -5.28 -6.59 -1.48
C GLN A 203 -4.64 -7.84 -0.90
N SER A 204 -3.82 -8.51 -1.69
CA SER A 204 -3.07 -9.69 -1.27
C SER A 204 -1.66 -9.67 -1.85
N TYR A 205 -0.71 -10.07 -1.03
CA TYR A 205 0.67 -10.26 -1.41
C TYR A 205 1.17 -11.58 -0.85
N GLY A 206 1.92 -12.32 -1.64
CA GLY A 206 2.62 -13.51 -1.20
C GLY A 206 3.97 -13.63 -1.89
N LYS A 207 5.00 -14.04 -1.13
CA LYS A 207 6.33 -14.33 -1.65
C LYS A 207 6.92 -15.52 -0.90
N GLY A 208 7.51 -16.46 -1.63
CA GLY A 208 8.22 -17.60 -1.09
C GLY A 208 9.54 -17.85 -1.81
N SER A 209 10.60 -18.16 -1.07
CA SER A 209 11.88 -18.56 -1.64
C SER A 209 11.81 -20.01 -2.12
N ILE A 210 12.07 -20.23 -3.40
CA ILE A 210 12.15 -21.56 -4.03
C ILE A 210 13.59 -22.06 -3.94
N LEU A 211 14.53 -21.17 -4.22
CA LEU A 211 15.99 -21.39 -4.13
C LEU A 211 16.63 -20.18 -3.47
N PRO A 212 17.87 -20.26 -2.96
CA PRO A 212 18.53 -19.12 -2.34
C PRO A 212 18.64 -17.85 -3.22
N TRP A 213 18.50 -18.02 -4.53
CA TRP A 213 18.58 -16.96 -5.51
C TRP A 213 17.27 -16.72 -6.27
N LEU A 214 16.23 -17.55 -6.04
CA LEU A 214 14.95 -17.49 -6.74
C LEU A 214 13.80 -17.47 -5.75
N SER A 215 12.94 -16.49 -5.86
CA SER A 215 11.66 -16.42 -5.17
C SER A 215 10.53 -16.29 -6.18
N ALA A 216 9.36 -16.80 -5.83
CA ALA A 216 8.12 -16.58 -6.58
C ALA A 216 7.04 -16.01 -5.67
N GLY A 217 6.10 -15.31 -6.26
CA GLY A 217 5.03 -14.70 -5.49
C GLY A 217 3.90 -14.17 -6.37
N TRP A 218 3.02 -13.43 -5.72
CA TRP A 218 1.92 -12.70 -6.36
C TRP A 218 1.63 -11.38 -5.66
N VAL A 219 1.08 -10.44 -6.41
CA VAL A 219 0.38 -9.25 -5.95
C VAL A 219 -1.02 -9.30 -6.53
N ALA A 220 -2.03 -9.04 -5.75
CA ALA A 220 -3.40 -8.99 -6.24
C ALA A 220 -4.17 -7.86 -5.57
N SER A 221 -5.09 -7.26 -6.30
CA SER A 221 -6.00 -6.22 -5.83
C SER A 221 -7.36 -6.43 -6.46
N LEU A 222 -8.42 -6.28 -5.67
CA LEU A 222 -9.79 -6.20 -6.12
C LEU A 222 -10.38 -4.93 -5.54
N HIS A 223 -10.74 -3.97 -6.39
CA HIS A 223 -11.46 -2.78 -5.99
C HIS A 223 -12.91 -2.90 -6.45
N HIS A 224 -13.82 -2.89 -5.49
CA HIS A 224 -15.26 -2.84 -5.71
C HIS A 224 -15.74 -1.41 -5.49
N TYR A 225 -16.27 -0.80 -6.54
CA TYR A 225 -16.78 0.58 -6.53
C TYR A 225 -18.25 0.54 -6.89
N ALA A 226 -19.10 0.51 -5.86
CA ALA A 226 -20.56 0.33 -6.01
C ALA A 226 -21.31 1.64 -6.22
N ASN A 227 -22.64 1.59 -6.10
CA ASN A 227 -23.55 2.72 -6.25
C ASN A 227 -23.73 3.52 -4.95
N SER A 228 -24.44 4.64 -5.07
CA SER A 228 -25.01 5.41 -3.97
C SER A 228 -26.53 5.47 -4.13
N PHE A 229 -27.23 6.21 -3.26
CA PHE A 229 -28.66 6.44 -3.45
C PHE A 229 -28.98 7.25 -4.71
N GLU A 230 -28.14 8.22 -5.06
CA GLU A 230 -28.34 9.10 -6.21
C GLU A 230 -27.74 8.54 -7.51
N TYR A 231 -26.67 7.75 -7.41
CA TYR A 231 -25.89 7.29 -8.56
C TYR A 231 -25.86 5.77 -8.62
N SER A 232 -26.42 5.22 -9.68
CA SER A 232 -26.38 3.78 -9.95
C SER A 232 -25.15 3.42 -10.78
N GLY A 233 -24.63 2.22 -10.56
CA GLY A 233 -23.55 1.64 -11.35
C GLY A 233 -22.45 1.06 -10.46
N VAL A 234 -22.01 -0.13 -10.82
CA VAL A 234 -20.95 -0.87 -10.12
C VAL A 234 -19.80 -1.09 -11.07
N VAL A 235 -18.60 -0.77 -10.60
CA VAL A 235 -17.34 -1.06 -11.30
C VAL A 235 -16.52 -1.98 -10.43
N ASP A 236 -16.06 -3.08 -11.01
CA ASP A 236 -15.10 -3.98 -10.39
C ASP A 236 -13.78 -3.87 -11.16
N ASP A 237 -12.71 -3.60 -10.44
CA ASP A 237 -11.33 -3.57 -10.93
C ASP A 237 -10.53 -4.65 -10.21
N VAL A 238 -10.14 -5.68 -10.95
CA VAL A 238 -9.32 -6.77 -10.44
C VAL A 238 -8.00 -6.79 -11.18
N THR A 239 -6.90 -6.75 -10.43
CA THR A 239 -5.56 -6.89 -10.99
C THR A 239 -4.81 -7.97 -10.24
N VAL A 240 -4.24 -8.93 -10.98
CA VAL A 240 -3.41 -10.02 -10.45
C VAL A 240 -2.07 -10.01 -11.14
N SER A 241 -1.00 -10.14 -10.37
CA SER A 241 0.37 -10.10 -10.87
C SER A 241 1.23 -11.18 -10.21
N PRO A 242 1.30 -12.40 -10.76
CA PRO A 242 2.32 -13.35 -10.39
C PRO A 242 3.70 -12.86 -10.81
N PHE A 243 4.73 -13.19 -10.00
CA PHE A 243 6.08 -12.74 -10.28
C PHE A 243 7.15 -13.78 -9.92
N LEU A 244 8.31 -13.62 -10.56
CA LEU A 244 9.56 -14.29 -10.23
C LEU A 244 10.60 -13.23 -9.88
N SER A 245 11.31 -13.40 -8.77
CA SER A 245 12.37 -12.48 -8.31
C SER A 245 13.69 -13.24 -8.16
N PHE A 246 14.71 -12.74 -8.82
CA PHE A 246 16.06 -13.30 -8.86
C PHE A 246 17.00 -12.42 -8.04
N SER A 247 17.63 -12.97 -7.00
CA SER A 247 18.79 -12.34 -6.36
C SER A 247 20.03 -12.69 -7.16
N LEU A 248 20.69 -11.65 -7.67
CA LEU A 248 21.94 -11.76 -8.42
C LEU A 248 23.16 -11.34 -7.59
N ASP A 249 23.00 -11.23 -6.26
CA ASP A 249 24.03 -10.74 -5.32
C ASP A 249 25.31 -11.56 -5.41
N ARG A 250 25.19 -12.88 -5.64
CA ARG A 250 26.35 -13.76 -5.81
C ARG A 250 27.14 -13.53 -7.08
N LEU A 251 26.51 -12.99 -8.12
CA LEU A 251 27.19 -12.66 -9.38
C LEU A 251 27.89 -11.32 -9.30
N PHE A 252 27.45 -10.44 -8.42
CA PHE A 252 27.99 -9.09 -8.24
C PHE A 252 28.37 -8.82 -6.78
N PRO A 253 29.39 -9.52 -6.23
CA PRO A 253 29.72 -9.43 -4.79
C PRO A 253 30.25 -8.06 -4.35
N CYS A 254 30.55 -7.16 -5.29
CA CYS A 254 30.91 -5.77 -5.00
C CYS A 254 29.70 -4.87 -4.69
N LEU A 255 28.48 -5.37 -4.91
CA LEU A 255 27.20 -4.72 -4.64
C LEU A 255 26.54 -5.36 -3.42
N ASP A 256 25.78 -4.56 -2.69
CA ASP A 256 25.05 -5.05 -1.52
C ASP A 256 23.72 -5.70 -1.90
N ARG A 257 23.20 -5.32 -3.07
CA ARG A 257 21.97 -5.89 -3.64
C ARG A 257 21.99 -5.76 -5.17
N THR A 258 21.63 -6.84 -5.82
CA THR A 258 21.25 -6.86 -7.23
C THR A 258 20.07 -7.80 -7.40
N ALA A 259 18.92 -7.27 -7.71
CA ALA A 259 17.69 -8.04 -7.85
C ALA A 259 17.01 -7.74 -9.18
N LEU A 260 16.53 -8.78 -9.83
CA LEU A 260 15.74 -8.69 -11.05
C LEU A 260 14.41 -9.39 -10.84
N THR A 261 13.30 -8.67 -11.00
CA THR A 261 11.95 -9.21 -10.81
C THR A 261 11.14 -9.07 -12.09
N PHE A 262 10.45 -10.14 -12.47
CA PHE A 262 9.53 -10.15 -13.61
C PHE A 262 8.12 -10.40 -13.13
N HIS A 263 7.20 -9.56 -13.55
CA HIS A 263 5.77 -9.63 -13.32
C HIS A 263 5.03 -9.94 -14.63
N TYR A 264 4.10 -10.86 -14.60
CA TYR A 264 2.99 -10.88 -15.52
C TYR A 264 1.82 -10.16 -14.87
N ILE A 265 1.17 -9.23 -15.56
CA ILE A 265 0.09 -8.41 -15.01
C ILE A 265 -1.17 -8.71 -15.80
N GLN A 266 -2.23 -9.12 -15.11
CA GLN A 266 -3.54 -9.38 -15.65
C GLN A 266 -4.56 -8.48 -14.94
N GLY A 267 -5.07 -7.48 -15.66
CA GLY A 267 -6.25 -6.72 -15.28
C GLY A 267 -7.52 -7.43 -15.77
N ILE A 268 -8.58 -7.34 -14.99
CA ILE A 268 -9.93 -7.77 -15.35
C ILE A 268 -10.86 -6.69 -14.84
N HIS A 269 -11.42 -5.91 -15.75
CA HIS A 269 -12.24 -4.74 -15.45
C HIS A 269 -13.68 -4.97 -15.88
N GLN A 270 -14.63 -4.41 -15.14
CA GLN A 270 -16.04 -4.45 -15.50
C GLN A 270 -16.78 -3.22 -15.00
N ASP A 271 -17.29 -2.39 -15.91
CA ASP A 271 -18.32 -1.39 -15.60
C ASP A 271 -19.69 -1.99 -15.88
N ARG A 272 -20.38 -2.45 -14.83
CA ARG A 272 -21.69 -3.12 -14.97
C ARG A 272 -22.79 -2.18 -15.44
N ARG A 273 -22.61 -0.87 -15.40
CA ARG A 273 -23.53 0.11 -15.95
C ARG A 273 -23.58 0.04 -17.48
N ASN A 274 -22.41 -0.13 -18.08
CA ASN A 274 -22.25 -0.19 -19.54
C ASN A 274 -22.33 -1.64 -20.07
N SER A 275 -22.56 -2.62 -19.22
CA SER A 275 -23.06 -3.98 -19.43
C SER A 275 -22.27 -4.95 -20.28
N THR A 276 -21.06 -4.72 -20.59
CA THR A 276 -20.45 -5.44 -21.71
C THR A 276 -19.65 -6.68 -21.35
N GLY A 277 -19.61 -7.07 -20.11
CA GLY A 277 -18.84 -8.20 -19.68
C GLY A 277 -17.45 -7.80 -19.18
N LEU A 278 -16.58 -8.79 -19.03
CA LEU A 278 -15.23 -8.61 -18.51
C LEU A 278 -14.31 -8.03 -19.60
N GLU A 279 -13.57 -7.01 -19.27
CA GLU A 279 -12.54 -6.40 -20.13
C GLU A 279 -11.14 -6.77 -19.60
N PRO A 280 -10.45 -7.74 -20.24
CA PRO A 280 -9.13 -8.14 -19.83
C PRO A 280 -8.06 -7.18 -20.34
N ALA A 281 -7.14 -6.80 -19.48
CA ALA A 281 -5.91 -6.08 -19.81
C ALA A 281 -4.71 -6.90 -19.37
N PHE A 282 -3.69 -7.01 -20.20
CA PHE A 282 -2.47 -7.77 -19.86
C PHE A 282 -1.20 -7.01 -20.22
N GLY A 283 -0.17 -7.29 -19.45
CA GLY A 283 1.15 -6.74 -19.66
C GLY A 283 2.21 -7.47 -18.87
N GLY A 284 3.43 -7.02 -19.02
CA GLY A 284 4.59 -7.48 -18.26
C GLY A 284 5.40 -6.33 -17.72
N GLN A 285 6.01 -6.55 -16.55
CA GLN A 285 6.95 -5.59 -15.99
C GLN A 285 8.23 -6.28 -15.58
N ALA A 286 9.36 -5.66 -15.92
CA ALA A 286 10.67 -6.01 -15.39
C ALA A 286 11.13 -4.92 -14.44
N THR A 287 11.64 -5.32 -13.27
CA THR A 287 12.22 -4.41 -12.29
C THR A 287 13.64 -4.83 -11.98
N LEU A 288 14.60 -3.95 -12.20
CA LEU A 288 16.01 -4.12 -11.82
C LEU A 288 16.31 -3.18 -10.64
N GLU A 289 16.81 -3.72 -9.54
CA GLU A 289 17.33 -2.93 -8.43
C GLU A 289 18.80 -3.25 -8.19
N ILE A 290 19.62 -2.20 -8.15
CA ILE A 290 21.04 -2.27 -7.83
C ILE A 290 21.32 -1.33 -6.67
N ARG A 291 22.01 -1.80 -5.62
CA ARG A 291 22.39 -0.98 -4.47
C ARG A 291 23.83 -1.24 -4.05
N LYS A 292 24.51 -0.17 -3.70
CA LYS A 292 25.81 -0.21 -3.01
C LYS A 292 25.80 0.77 -1.85
N ARG A 293 25.97 0.27 -0.62
CA ARG A 293 25.86 1.05 0.62
C ARG A 293 24.50 1.77 0.67
N ASN A 294 24.54 3.08 0.64
CA ASN A 294 23.35 3.95 0.78
C ASN A 294 22.83 4.44 -0.57
N ILE A 295 23.47 4.11 -1.67
CA ILE A 295 23.08 4.58 -3.02
C ILE A 295 22.50 3.40 -3.79
N GLY A 296 21.40 3.63 -4.49
CA GLY A 296 20.81 2.63 -5.37
C GLY A 296 20.18 3.23 -6.61
N VAL A 297 19.93 2.33 -7.54
CA VAL A 297 19.19 2.59 -8.78
C VAL A 297 18.11 1.53 -8.89
N LYS A 298 16.90 1.95 -9.18
CA LYS A 298 15.75 1.07 -9.48
C LYS A 298 15.18 1.45 -10.83
N ASN A 299 15.05 0.50 -11.71
CA ASN A 299 14.42 0.70 -13.01
C ASN A 299 13.22 -0.25 -13.14
N GLU A 300 12.07 0.29 -13.50
CA GLU A 300 10.81 -0.42 -13.67
C GLU A 300 10.31 -0.19 -15.09
N ILE A 301 10.35 -1.22 -15.92
CA ILE A 301 9.88 -1.16 -17.30
C ILE A 301 8.63 -2.01 -17.43
N TYR A 302 7.52 -1.37 -17.77
CA TYR A 302 6.25 -2.01 -18.11
C TYR A 302 6.02 -1.96 -19.62
N TYR A 303 5.49 -3.06 -20.19
CA TYR A 303 5.00 -3.13 -21.56
C TYR A 303 3.71 -3.94 -21.59
N GLY A 304 2.66 -3.39 -22.22
CA GLY A 304 1.37 -4.06 -22.32
C GLY A 304 0.23 -3.10 -22.60
N MET A 305 -0.99 -3.58 -22.38
CA MET A 305 -2.22 -2.80 -22.48
C MET A 305 -2.35 -1.82 -21.31
N GLY A 306 -3.14 -0.77 -21.47
CA GLY A 306 -3.47 0.14 -20.37
C GLY A 306 -4.21 -0.63 -19.25
N GLN A 307 -3.73 -0.49 -18.02
CA GLN A 307 -4.28 -1.19 -16.85
C GLN A 307 -5.38 -0.39 -16.13
N MET A 308 -5.78 0.75 -16.68
CA MET A 308 -6.76 1.66 -16.07
C MET A 308 -7.79 2.13 -17.13
N PRO A 309 -8.58 1.21 -17.73
CA PRO A 309 -9.44 1.53 -18.89
C PRO A 309 -10.52 2.58 -18.60
N TYR A 310 -10.97 2.68 -17.35
CA TYR A 310 -12.04 3.61 -16.98
C TYR A 310 -11.55 4.90 -16.31
N TYR A 311 -10.23 5.13 -16.25
CA TYR A 311 -9.68 6.28 -15.52
C TYR A 311 -10.30 7.61 -15.98
N ASP A 312 -10.38 7.84 -17.29
CA ASP A 312 -10.92 9.05 -17.90
C ASP A 312 -12.43 8.94 -18.24
N VAL A 313 -13.06 7.79 -17.95
CA VAL A 313 -14.47 7.54 -18.24
C VAL A 313 -15.35 8.24 -17.20
N PRO A 314 -16.36 9.03 -17.61
CA PRO A 314 -17.29 9.65 -16.67
C PRO A 314 -18.10 8.60 -15.90
N GLY A 315 -18.09 8.72 -14.58
CA GLY A 315 -18.96 7.97 -13.70
C GLY A 315 -20.42 8.43 -13.80
N PRO A 316 -21.33 7.86 -13.01
CA PRO A 316 -22.75 8.26 -12.98
C PRO A 316 -22.97 9.70 -12.53
N ASP A 317 -22.02 10.28 -11.79
CA ASP A 317 -22.00 11.67 -11.32
C ASP A 317 -21.43 12.65 -12.36
N GLY A 318 -21.03 12.15 -13.53
CA GLY A 318 -20.42 12.93 -14.60
C GLY A 318 -18.94 13.24 -14.41
N LEU A 319 -18.34 12.83 -13.27
CA LEU A 319 -16.92 13.00 -13.02
C LEU A 319 -16.13 11.75 -13.47
N PRO A 320 -14.88 11.89 -13.94
CA PRO A 320 -14.03 10.74 -14.23
C PRO A 320 -13.84 9.85 -13.01
N TYR A 321 -13.75 8.54 -13.19
CA TYR A 321 -13.43 7.63 -12.09
C TYR A 321 -12.07 7.94 -11.46
N GLY A 322 -11.06 8.21 -12.27
CA GLY A 322 -9.76 8.72 -11.85
C GLY A 322 -9.10 7.89 -10.74
N SER A 323 -8.48 8.60 -9.81
CA SER A 323 -7.84 8.02 -8.62
C SER A 323 -8.83 7.50 -7.56
N ALA A 324 -10.13 7.78 -7.70
CA ALA A 324 -11.14 7.18 -6.84
C ALA A 324 -11.29 5.69 -7.09
N LEU A 325 -11.15 5.24 -8.33
CA LEU A 325 -11.16 3.83 -8.72
C LEU A 325 -9.75 3.24 -8.79
N TYR A 326 -8.79 3.97 -9.36
CA TYR A 326 -7.44 3.46 -9.62
C TYR A 326 -6.43 4.05 -8.65
N ARG A 327 -5.98 3.23 -7.72
CA ARG A 327 -5.09 3.67 -6.64
C ARG A 327 -3.59 3.64 -7.02
N GLY A 328 -3.28 3.11 -8.19
CA GLY A 328 -1.93 3.00 -8.73
C GLY A 328 -1.43 4.26 -9.42
N ASN A 329 -0.21 4.17 -9.92
CA ASN A 329 0.41 5.24 -10.70
C ASN A 329 -0.31 5.39 -12.05
N PRO A 330 -0.85 6.59 -12.38
CA PRO A 330 -1.59 6.81 -13.62
C PRO A 330 -0.80 6.58 -14.91
N PHE A 331 0.53 6.48 -14.89
CA PHE A 331 1.31 6.10 -16.07
C PHE A 331 0.99 4.72 -16.64
N TYR A 332 0.36 3.83 -15.85
CA TYR A 332 -0.14 2.54 -16.36
C TYR A 332 -1.40 2.64 -17.23
N ARG A 333 -1.93 3.84 -17.43
CA ARG A 333 -2.92 4.10 -18.52
C ARG A 333 -2.30 3.95 -19.90
N ILE A 334 -0.96 4.10 -19.98
CA ILE A 334 -0.10 3.96 -21.16
C ILE A 334 -0.19 5.13 -22.14
N SER A 335 -1.37 5.68 -22.39
CA SER A 335 -1.52 6.90 -23.17
C SER A 335 -2.89 7.54 -22.98
N LYS A 336 -2.91 8.87 -22.99
CA LYS A 336 -4.13 9.67 -22.89
C LYS A 336 -4.89 9.64 -24.20
N GLY A 337 -6.18 9.33 -24.15
CA GLY A 337 -7.07 9.40 -25.32
C GLY A 337 -6.85 8.34 -26.40
N LEU A 338 -5.95 7.40 -26.20
CA LEU A 338 -5.76 6.26 -27.09
C LEU A 338 -6.56 5.05 -26.60
N ASP A 339 -6.77 4.12 -27.53
CA ASP A 339 -7.35 2.83 -27.17
C ASP A 339 -6.44 2.13 -26.14
N TRP A 340 -6.96 1.95 -24.91
CA TRP A 340 -6.23 1.29 -23.84
C TRP A 340 -5.84 -0.17 -24.18
N LYS A 341 -6.48 -0.78 -25.19
CA LYS A 341 -6.14 -2.11 -25.71
C LYS A 341 -4.88 -2.12 -26.56
N ALA A 342 -4.47 -0.96 -27.07
CA ALA A 342 -3.21 -0.86 -27.79
C ALA A 342 -2.03 -0.98 -26.79
N PRO A 343 -1.03 -1.85 -27.06
CA PRO A 343 0.12 -1.97 -26.18
C PRO A 343 0.96 -0.70 -26.18
N GLY A 344 1.43 -0.33 -25.01
CA GLY A 344 2.34 0.79 -24.81
C GLY A 344 3.44 0.45 -23.82
N MET A 345 4.28 1.41 -23.53
CA MET A 345 5.43 1.27 -22.64
C MET A 345 5.41 2.38 -21.58
N TYR A 346 5.78 2.01 -20.36
CA TYR A 346 6.13 2.94 -19.31
C TYR A 346 7.43 2.48 -18.66
N ASP A 347 8.38 3.41 -18.50
CA ASP A 347 9.66 3.17 -17.84
C ASP A 347 9.88 4.23 -16.77
N ARG A 348 10.22 3.76 -15.56
CA ARG A 348 10.55 4.59 -14.40
C ARG A 348 11.96 4.26 -13.95
N LEU A 349 12.85 5.21 -14.09
CA LEU A 349 14.23 5.12 -13.61
C LEU A 349 14.40 5.98 -12.36
N GLU A 350 14.72 5.34 -11.23
CA GLU A 350 14.89 6.00 -9.94
C GLU A 350 16.33 5.85 -9.45
N PHE A 351 16.95 6.98 -9.12
CA PHE A 351 18.20 7.07 -8.38
C PHE A 351 17.89 7.46 -6.96
N TYR A 352 18.41 6.75 -5.97
CA TYR A 352 18.11 7.05 -4.58
C TYR A 352 19.34 6.99 -3.67
N TYR A 353 19.31 7.80 -2.61
CA TYR A 353 20.21 7.76 -1.48
C TYR A 353 19.38 7.48 -0.22
N GLN A 354 19.71 6.40 0.49
CA GLN A 354 18.98 5.93 1.65
C GLN A 354 19.95 5.45 2.73
N PRO A 355 20.46 6.37 3.58
CA PRO A 355 21.38 6.02 4.66
C PRO A 355 20.64 5.28 5.77
N VAL A 356 21.33 4.31 6.37
CA VAL A 356 20.90 3.70 7.62
C VAL A 356 21.34 4.60 8.77
N VAL A 357 20.42 5.40 9.31
CA VAL A 357 20.70 6.33 10.41
C VAL A 357 20.42 5.67 11.76
N ALA A 358 19.23 5.09 11.90
CA ALA A 358 18.81 4.34 13.09
C ALA A 358 17.69 3.36 12.70
N GLY A 359 17.45 2.34 13.53
CA GLY A 359 16.44 1.34 13.22
C GLY A 359 15.00 1.87 13.19
N PHE A 360 14.75 3.03 13.79
CA PHE A 360 13.45 3.71 13.84
C PHE A 360 13.33 4.89 12.87
N LEU A 361 14.43 5.28 12.21
CA LEU A 361 14.52 6.45 11.35
C LEU A 361 14.91 6.03 9.94
N ASN A 362 14.06 6.32 8.97
CA ASN A 362 14.31 6.14 7.55
C ASN A 362 14.35 7.50 6.87
N LEU A 363 15.44 7.78 6.15
CA LEU A 363 15.60 8.94 5.29
C LEU A 363 15.83 8.45 3.86
N ARG A 364 15.04 8.93 2.91
CA ARG A 364 15.22 8.64 1.49
C ARG A 364 15.20 9.91 0.66
N LEU A 365 16.22 10.08 -0.14
CA LEU A 365 16.30 11.06 -1.21
C LEU A 365 16.23 10.31 -2.53
N ALA A 366 15.37 10.71 -3.45
CA ALA A 366 15.29 10.07 -4.75
C ALA A 366 15.02 11.08 -5.87
N ALA A 367 15.52 10.76 -7.06
CA ALA A 367 15.18 11.38 -8.33
C ALA A 367 14.63 10.30 -9.26
N CYS A 368 13.42 10.50 -9.76
CA CYS A 368 12.77 9.57 -10.69
C CYS A 368 12.63 10.25 -12.04
N LEU A 369 12.96 9.52 -13.11
CA LEU A 369 12.73 9.91 -14.49
C LEU A 369 11.65 9.01 -15.06
N HIS A 370 10.71 9.58 -15.79
CA HIS A 370 9.57 8.87 -16.38
C HIS A 370 9.63 8.95 -17.90
N PHE A 371 9.44 7.81 -18.53
CA PHE A 371 9.45 7.69 -19.98
C PHE A 371 8.24 6.86 -20.42
N THR A 372 7.69 7.23 -21.56
CA THR A 372 6.72 6.42 -22.31
C THR A 372 7.27 6.11 -23.70
N ARG A 373 6.47 5.49 -24.54
CA ARG A 373 6.82 5.30 -25.95
C ARG A 373 7.11 6.63 -26.71
N ASN A 374 6.64 7.75 -26.18
CA ASN A 374 6.86 9.08 -26.78
C ASN A 374 8.18 9.71 -26.33
N GLY A 375 8.91 9.09 -25.41
CA GLY A 375 10.16 9.56 -24.86
C GLY A 375 10.07 9.99 -23.41
N PHE A 376 10.82 11.01 -23.04
CA PHE A 376 10.87 11.55 -21.68
C PHE A 376 9.59 12.36 -21.39
N GLU A 377 8.92 12.01 -20.29
CA GLU A 377 7.64 12.61 -19.87
C GLU A 377 7.79 13.59 -18.71
N GLY A 378 8.88 13.47 -17.96
CA GLY A 378 9.12 14.33 -16.82
C GLY A 378 9.90 13.63 -15.70
N TRP A 379 10.02 14.33 -14.62
CA TRP A 379 10.83 13.91 -13.49
C TRP A 379 10.17 14.20 -12.14
N GLN A 380 10.70 13.57 -11.11
CA GLN A 380 10.18 13.64 -9.76
C GLN A 380 11.36 13.70 -8.78
N GLN A 381 11.31 14.62 -7.83
CA GLN A 381 12.29 14.74 -6.75
C GLN A 381 11.61 14.43 -5.44
N LYS A 382 12.17 13.51 -4.67
CA LYS A 382 11.57 13.04 -3.42
C LYS A 382 12.55 13.21 -2.26
N LEU A 383 12.05 13.72 -1.15
CA LEU A 383 12.66 13.66 0.17
C LEU A 383 11.60 13.11 1.13
N CYS A 384 11.83 11.91 1.63
CA CYS A 384 10.96 11.29 2.63
C CYS A 384 11.75 11.04 3.91
N LEU A 385 11.21 11.49 5.04
CA LEU A 385 11.71 11.20 6.37
C LEU A 385 10.60 10.49 7.15
N VAL A 386 10.88 9.27 7.59
CA VAL A 386 9.92 8.44 8.32
C VAL A 386 10.53 8.02 9.66
N VAL A 387 9.82 8.30 10.75
CA VAL A 387 10.15 7.84 12.09
C VAL A 387 9.03 6.94 12.58
N ASN A 388 9.40 5.72 12.99
CA ASN A 388 8.47 4.75 13.56
C ASN A 388 8.98 4.29 14.92
N LEU A 389 8.29 4.66 15.98
CA LEU A 389 8.59 4.27 17.34
C LEU A 389 7.41 3.48 17.92
N ASP A 390 7.69 2.28 18.36
CA ASP A 390 6.73 1.45 19.08
C ASP A 390 7.44 0.59 20.13
N ASN A 391 6.75 0.25 21.22
CA ASN A 391 7.32 -0.59 22.27
C ASN A 391 6.92 -2.06 22.15
N PHE A 392 6.11 -2.45 21.17
CA PHE A 392 5.70 -3.84 20.96
C PHE A 392 6.49 -4.56 19.86
N ARG A 393 7.16 -3.84 18.96
CA ARG A 393 8.05 -4.43 17.94
C ARG A 393 9.45 -4.68 18.48
N ILE A 394 9.88 -3.95 19.51
CA ILE A 394 11.23 -4.01 20.07
C ILE A 394 11.50 -5.35 20.78
N ARG A 395 10.46 -5.99 21.35
CA ARG A 395 10.61 -7.26 22.10
C ARG A 395 10.96 -8.49 21.26
N ASN A 396 10.77 -8.46 19.94
CA ASN A 396 11.05 -9.59 19.05
C ASN A 396 12.49 -9.60 18.48
N ARG A 397 13.41 -8.81 19.06
CA ARG A 397 14.82 -8.73 18.62
C ARG A 397 15.82 -9.35 19.59
N SER A 398 15.37 -10.15 20.55
CA SER A 398 16.26 -10.91 21.44
C SER A 398 16.31 -12.40 21.06
#